data_a9e0c5b4afb3a1a65c34736fb89e2770
#
_entry.id   a9e0c5b4afb3a1a65c34736fb89e2770
#
_cell.length_a   1.000
_cell.length_b   1.000
_cell.length_c   1.000
_cell.angle_alpha   90.00
_cell.angle_beta   90.00
_cell.angle_gamma   90.00
#
_symmetry.space_group_name_H-M   'P 1'
#
loop_
_entity.id
_entity.type
_entity.pdbx_description
1 polymer ?
#
loop_
_entity_poly.entity_id
_entity_poly.type
_entity_poly.pdbx_seq_one_letter_code
_entity_poly.pdbx_strand_id
1 'polypeptide(L)'
;MLHKLNRMRASLACAGVALLLSACAQPWQNYQAGADASTITARLGPPREVYDLPDGGKRLMWPTQPLGEFTTAADIDASGKIVNVRQVLDENEFYKAQIGTWTRKDVLVNFGRPVETSYFPLMKREVWTYRYMEANIWYLMYNFYFDDQGILRMTQKTPDPLHDPDRRNLF
;
A
#
# COMPACT_ATOMS: atom_id res chain seq x y z
N MET A 1 20.31 -14.08 -49.76
CA MET A 1 20.50 -12.85 -48.96
C MET A 1 19.21 -12.40 -48.24
N LEU A 2 18.05 -12.44 -48.91
CA LEU A 2 16.76 -12.02 -48.32
C LEU A 2 16.30 -12.83 -47.07
N HIS A 3 16.56 -14.15 -47.00
CA HIS A 3 16.18 -14.97 -45.86
C HIS A 3 16.89 -14.59 -44.53
N LYS A 4 18.12 -14.12 -44.57
CA LYS A 4 18.85 -13.66 -43.39
C LYS A 4 18.30 -12.32 -42.87
N LEU A 5 17.89 -11.41 -43.75
CA LEU A 5 17.30 -10.13 -43.41
C LEU A 5 15.94 -10.29 -42.73
N ASN A 6 15.11 -11.23 -43.18
CA ASN A 6 13.80 -11.50 -42.58
C ASN A 6 13.91 -12.11 -41.16
N ARG A 7 14.88 -13.01 -40.95
CA ARG A 7 15.14 -13.58 -39.62
C ARG A 7 15.63 -12.54 -38.62
N MET A 8 16.47 -11.62 -39.07
CA MET A 8 16.98 -10.52 -38.23
C MET A 8 15.88 -9.51 -37.86
N ARG A 9 14.97 -9.21 -38.81
CA ARG A 9 13.80 -8.34 -38.52
C ARG A 9 12.80 -8.96 -37.56
N ALA A 10 12.54 -10.28 -37.70
CA ALA A 10 11.68 -11.02 -36.78
C ALA A 10 12.27 -11.08 -35.36
N SER A 11 13.59 -11.29 -35.21
CA SER A 11 14.25 -11.33 -33.91
C SER A 11 14.25 -9.95 -33.20
N LEU A 12 14.42 -8.85 -33.92
CA LEU A 12 14.32 -7.50 -33.38
C LEU A 12 12.89 -7.17 -32.96
N ALA A 13 11.87 -7.58 -33.70
CA ALA A 13 10.47 -7.36 -33.35
C ALA A 13 10.07 -8.12 -32.08
N CYS A 14 10.51 -9.38 -31.92
CA CYS A 14 10.26 -10.16 -30.70
C CYS A 14 10.98 -9.59 -29.47
N ALA A 15 12.21 -9.08 -29.63
CA ALA A 15 12.93 -8.44 -28.53
C ALA A 15 12.27 -7.13 -28.08
N GLY A 16 11.73 -6.35 -29.03
CA GLY A 16 10.98 -5.12 -28.72
C GLY A 16 9.68 -5.36 -27.96
N VAL A 17 8.94 -6.43 -28.30
CA VAL A 17 7.70 -6.81 -27.60
C VAL A 17 7.97 -7.33 -26.19
N ALA A 18 9.05 -8.08 -25.99
CA ALA A 18 9.43 -8.58 -24.66
C ALA A 18 9.80 -7.46 -23.68
N LEU A 19 10.40 -6.37 -24.15
CA LEU A 19 10.73 -5.20 -23.33
C LEU A 19 9.50 -4.39 -22.88
N LEU A 20 8.40 -4.42 -23.64
CA LEU A 20 7.17 -3.71 -23.30
C LEU A 20 6.33 -4.45 -22.25
N LEU A 21 6.48 -5.76 -22.10
CA LEU A 21 5.75 -6.55 -21.11
C LEU A 21 6.29 -6.43 -19.68
N SER A 22 7.51 -5.94 -19.50
CA SER A 22 8.10 -5.77 -18.17
C SER A 22 7.72 -4.45 -17.48
N ALA A 23 6.99 -3.55 -18.14
CA ALA A 23 6.70 -2.20 -17.65
C ALA A 23 5.54 -2.13 -16.62
N CYS A 24 4.79 -3.21 -16.40
CA CYS A 24 3.61 -3.20 -15.52
C CYS A 24 3.82 -3.88 -14.16
N ALA A 25 5.05 -4.26 -13.79
CA ALA A 25 5.29 -4.88 -12.50
C ALA A 25 5.21 -3.83 -11.38
N GLN A 26 4.24 -4.00 -10.48
CA GLN A 26 4.10 -3.16 -9.29
C GLN A 26 5.32 -3.33 -8.36
N PRO A 27 5.73 -2.28 -7.62
CA PRO A 27 6.95 -2.32 -6.78
C PRO A 27 7.01 -3.49 -5.79
N TRP A 28 5.85 -3.97 -5.33
CA TRP A 28 5.73 -5.06 -4.35
C TRP A 28 5.70 -6.48 -4.97
N GLN A 29 5.58 -6.65 -6.29
CA GLN A 29 5.39 -7.96 -6.93
C GLN A 29 6.67 -8.75 -7.19
N ASN A 30 7.84 -8.14 -7.08
CA ASN A 30 9.12 -8.72 -7.54
C ASN A 30 10.02 -9.23 -6.40
N TYR A 31 9.47 -9.45 -5.21
CA TYR A 31 10.26 -9.94 -4.08
C TYR A 31 9.92 -11.40 -3.75
N GLN A 32 10.95 -12.20 -3.56
CA GLN A 32 10.81 -13.62 -3.19
C GLN A 32 10.88 -13.79 -1.67
N ALA A 33 9.97 -14.60 -1.12
CA ALA A 33 10.07 -15.04 0.26
C ALA A 33 11.41 -15.77 0.50
N GLY A 34 12.02 -15.54 1.65
CA GLY A 34 13.34 -16.07 2.01
C GLY A 34 14.51 -15.22 1.52
N ALA A 35 14.32 -14.23 0.64
CA ALA A 35 15.37 -13.29 0.28
C ALA A 35 15.71 -12.37 1.45
N ASP A 36 16.92 -11.82 1.44
CA ASP A 36 17.36 -10.88 2.46
C ASP A 36 16.63 -9.54 2.36
N ALA A 37 16.24 -8.95 3.51
CA ALA A 37 15.54 -7.66 3.56
C ALA A 37 16.36 -6.51 2.94
N SER A 38 17.68 -6.66 2.83
CA SER A 38 18.54 -5.69 2.13
C SER A 38 18.18 -5.54 0.66
N THR A 39 17.61 -6.56 0.02
CA THR A 39 17.20 -6.50 -1.39
C THR A 39 16.08 -5.49 -1.64
N ILE A 40 15.12 -5.38 -0.71
CA ILE A 40 14.05 -4.39 -0.81
C ILE A 40 14.54 -3.00 -0.40
N THR A 41 15.36 -2.90 0.65
CA THR A 41 15.90 -1.61 1.10
C THR A 41 16.89 -1.00 0.10
N ALA A 42 17.64 -1.83 -0.62
CA ALA A 42 18.50 -1.36 -1.71
C ALA A 42 17.71 -0.71 -2.87
N ARG A 43 16.47 -1.16 -3.09
CA ARG A 43 15.62 -0.65 -4.17
C ARG A 43 14.72 0.50 -3.75
N LEU A 44 14.10 0.42 -2.56
CA LEU A 44 13.12 1.40 -2.08
C LEU A 44 13.73 2.43 -1.12
N GLY A 45 14.99 2.27 -0.75
CA GLY A 45 15.64 3.05 0.31
C GLY A 45 15.25 2.54 1.72
N PRO A 46 15.66 3.27 2.76
CA PRO A 46 15.28 2.92 4.13
C PRO A 46 13.76 3.03 4.32
N PRO A 47 13.15 2.11 5.10
CA PRO A 47 11.72 2.21 5.42
C PRO A 47 11.44 3.49 6.21
N ARG A 48 10.28 4.10 5.96
CA ARG A 48 9.83 5.28 6.72
C ARG A 48 9.18 4.91 8.05
N GLU A 49 8.65 3.69 8.14
CA GLU A 49 8.00 3.17 9.33
C GLU A 49 8.43 1.71 9.56
N VAL A 50 8.59 1.34 10.83
CA VAL A 50 8.97 -0.02 11.24
C VAL A 50 8.12 -0.40 12.43
N TYR A 51 7.50 -1.57 12.38
CA TYR A 51 6.66 -2.11 13.44
C TYR A 51 7.12 -3.50 13.84
N ASP A 52 7.12 -3.79 15.14
CA ASP A 52 7.40 -5.14 15.64
C ASP A 52 6.16 -6.02 15.44
N LEU A 53 6.39 -7.27 15.01
CA LEU A 53 5.35 -8.28 14.83
C LEU A 53 5.36 -9.27 16.01
N PRO A 54 4.21 -9.92 16.31
CA PRO A 54 4.10 -10.85 17.45
C PRO A 54 5.03 -12.06 17.38
N ASP A 55 5.45 -12.46 16.20
CA ASP A 55 6.36 -13.58 15.92
C ASP A 55 7.86 -13.23 16.09
N GLY A 56 8.15 -12.02 16.55
CA GLY A 56 9.51 -11.49 16.69
C GLY A 56 10.10 -10.92 15.40
N GLY A 57 9.34 -10.94 14.32
CA GLY A 57 9.66 -10.27 13.06
C GLY A 57 9.37 -8.78 13.10
N LYS A 58 9.54 -8.13 11.95
CA LYS A 58 9.24 -6.70 11.77
C LYS A 58 8.47 -6.47 10.47
N ARG A 59 7.63 -5.44 10.48
CA ARG A 59 7.00 -4.88 9.28
C ARG A 59 7.69 -3.58 8.91
N LEU A 60 8.28 -3.56 7.72
CA LEU A 60 8.91 -2.38 7.14
C LEU A 60 7.91 -1.74 6.17
N MET A 61 7.73 -0.41 6.22
CA MET A 61 6.77 0.27 5.37
C MET A 61 7.38 1.44 4.61
N TRP A 62 6.95 1.59 3.37
CA TRP A 62 7.27 2.68 2.43
C TRP A 62 5.98 3.35 1.95
N PRO A 63 5.42 4.27 2.76
CA PRO A 63 4.24 5.03 2.37
C PRO A 63 4.56 6.06 1.30
N THR A 64 3.66 6.23 0.32
CA THR A 64 3.68 7.34 -0.64
C THR A 64 2.87 8.55 -0.15
N GLN A 65 2.13 8.39 0.93
CA GLN A 65 1.35 9.47 1.55
C GLN A 65 2.24 10.66 1.97
N PRO A 66 1.69 11.90 2.05
CA PRO A 66 0.25 12.21 2.07
C PRO A 66 -0.40 12.35 0.68
N LEU A 67 0.35 12.42 -0.40
CA LEU A 67 -0.20 12.67 -1.74
C LEU A 67 -0.46 11.40 -2.56
N GLY A 68 0.18 10.30 -2.20
CA GLY A 68 0.01 9.02 -2.90
C GLY A 68 -0.94 8.07 -2.15
N GLU A 69 -1.41 7.06 -2.86
CA GLU A 69 -2.46 6.13 -2.45
C GLU A 69 -1.91 4.76 -2.03
N PHE A 70 -0.58 4.60 -2.01
CA PHE A 70 0.06 3.31 -1.80
C PHE A 70 0.95 3.29 -0.57
N THR A 71 1.02 2.15 0.08
CA THR A 71 2.04 1.84 1.08
C THR A 71 2.53 0.42 0.85
N THR A 72 3.76 0.29 0.38
CA THR A 72 4.42 -1.02 0.31
C THR A 72 4.81 -1.44 1.70
N ALA A 73 4.42 -2.64 2.12
CA ALA A 73 4.85 -3.25 3.37
C ALA A 73 5.60 -4.56 3.09
N ALA A 74 6.72 -4.75 3.79
CA ALA A 74 7.48 -6.00 3.82
C ALA A 74 7.49 -6.54 5.24
N ASP A 75 6.96 -7.75 5.41
CA ASP A 75 7.11 -8.50 6.64
C ASP A 75 8.42 -9.28 6.58
N ILE A 76 9.28 -9.11 7.57
CA ILE A 76 10.55 -9.80 7.71
C ILE A 76 10.55 -10.62 9.00
N ASP A 77 11.16 -11.80 8.97
CA ASP A 77 11.30 -12.64 10.15
C ASP A 77 12.42 -12.14 11.07
N ALA A 78 12.59 -12.81 12.22
CA ALA A 78 13.61 -12.49 13.21
C ALA A 78 15.06 -12.66 12.66
N SER A 79 15.25 -13.40 11.57
CA SER A 79 16.54 -13.59 10.89
C SER A 79 16.84 -12.54 9.82
N GLY A 80 15.89 -11.60 9.57
CA GLY A 80 16.01 -10.56 8.56
C GLY A 80 15.63 -11.00 7.15
N LYS A 81 14.88 -12.11 7.01
CA LYS A 81 14.43 -12.62 5.71
C LYS A 81 13.01 -12.15 5.41
N ILE A 82 12.75 -11.86 4.13
CA ILE A 82 11.44 -11.46 3.64
C ILE A 82 10.47 -12.65 3.76
N VAL A 83 9.37 -12.44 4.47
CA VAL A 83 8.24 -13.38 4.56
C VAL A 83 7.22 -13.04 3.47
N ASN A 84 6.86 -11.76 3.36
CA ASN A 84 5.85 -11.27 2.43
C ASN A 84 6.09 -9.81 2.08
N VAL A 85 5.74 -9.44 0.83
CA VAL A 85 5.72 -8.02 0.40
C VAL A 85 4.39 -7.74 -0.29
N ARG A 86 3.70 -6.66 0.12
CA ARG A 86 2.40 -6.31 -0.41
C ARG A 86 2.10 -4.82 -0.33
N GLN A 87 1.09 -4.38 -1.06
CA GLN A 87 0.41 -3.10 -0.87
C GLN A 87 -0.60 -3.26 0.28
N VAL A 88 -0.54 -2.40 1.29
CA VAL A 88 -1.40 -2.50 2.47
C VAL A 88 -2.57 -1.51 2.46
N LEU A 89 -2.53 -0.44 1.66
CA LEU A 89 -3.66 0.46 1.47
C LEU A 89 -4.54 -0.06 0.33
N ASP A 90 -5.14 -1.21 0.55
CA ASP A 90 -5.99 -1.95 -0.39
C ASP A 90 -7.27 -2.39 0.33
N GLU A 91 -8.38 -2.45 -0.41
CA GLU A 91 -9.68 -2.80 0.16
C GLU A 91 -9.68 -4.16 0.86
N ASN A 92 -9.03 -5.17 0.26
CA ASN A 92 -8.95 -6.51 0.86
C ASN A 92 -8.13 -6.51 2.16
N GLU A 93 -7.14 -5.65 2.28
CA GLU A 93 -6.37 -5.47 3.51
C GLU A 93 -7.22 -4.74 4.57
N PHE A 94 -7.94 -3.69 4.20
CA PHE A 94 -8.82 -2.95 5.11
C PHE A 94 -9.93 -3.82 5.70
N TYR A 95 -10.49 -4.74 4.92
CA TYR A 95 -11.55 -5.66 5.41
C TYR A 95 -11.08 -6.68 6.43
N LYS A 96 -9.78 -6.82 6.68
CA LYS A 96 -9.24 -7.63 7.77
C LYS A 96 -9.42 -6.97 9.14
N ALA A 97 -9.74 -5.69 9.17
CA ALA A 97 -9.93 -4.93 10.41
C ALA A 97 -11.16 -5.41 11.18
N GLN A 98 -10.96 -5.81 12.43
CA GLN A 98 -11.99 -6.40 13.27
C GLN A 98 -12.64 -5.33 14.15
N ILE A 99 -13.86 -4.94 13.79
CA ILE A 99 -14.67 -3.99 14.57
C ILE A 99 -14.95 -4.60 15.96
N GLY A 100 -14.78 -3.76 17.00
CA GLY A 100 -14.95 -4.17 18.40
C GLY A 100 -13.72 -4.82 19.02
N THR A 101 -12.70 -5.16 18.23
CA THR A 101 -11.49 -5.86 18.70
C THR A 101 -10.23 -5.07 18.44
N TRP A 102 -10.02 -4.61 17.20
CA TRP A 102 -8.80 -3.89 16.84
C TRP A 102 -8.69 -2.56 17.58
N THR A 103 -7.48 -2.26 17.97
CA THR A 103 -7.07 -0.99 18.58
C THR A 103 -6.42 -0.07 17.53
N ARG A 104 -6.13 1.19 17.93
CA ARG A 104 -5.28 2.10 17.13
C ARG A 104 -3.95 1.46 16.78
N LYS A 105 -3.35 0.70 17.72
CA LYS A 105 -2.07 0.01 17.47
C LYS A 105 -2.20 -1.04 16.35
N ASP A 106 -3.29 -1.78 16.34
CA ASP A 106 -3.50 -2.81 15.30
C ASP A 106 -3.66 -2.15 13.92
N VAL A 107 -4.41 -1.06 13.83
CA VAL A 107 -4.56 -0.30 12.59
C VAL A 107 -3.21 0.29 12.16
N LEU A 108 -2.43 0.86 13.08
CA LEU A 108 -1.11 1.43 12.80
C LEU A 108 -0.12 0.37 12.28
N VAL A 109 -0.06 -0.80 12.94
CA VAL A 109 0.83 -1.91 12.53
C VAL A 109 0.43 -2.46 11.17
N ASN A 110 -0.86 -2.46 10.82
CA ASN A 110 -1.33 -3.04 9.56
C ASN A 110 -1.28 -2.07 8.39
N PHE A 111 -1.52 -0.77 8.60
CA PHE A 111 -1.67 0.20 7.51
C PHE A 111 -0.68 1.37 7.56
N GLY A 112 0.10 1.49 8.64
CA GLY A 112 0.98 2.62 8.88
C GLY A 112 0.24 3.84 9.41
N ARG A 113 0.90 5.00 9.38
CA ARG A 113 0.32 6.26 9.84
C ARG A 113 -0.79 6.73 8.90
N PRO A 114 -1.92 7.22 9.45
CA PRO A 114 -2.97 7.82 8.64
C PRO A 114 -2.49 9.13 7.98
N VAL A 115 -3.12 9.50 6.88
CA VAL A 115 -2.89 10.80 6.24
C VAL A 115 -3.49 11.95 7.03
N GLU A 116 -4.56 11.68 7.77
CA GLU A 116 -5.28 12.64 8.60
C GLU A 116 -5.85 11.96 9.83
N THR A 117 -5.90 12.73 10.94
CA THR A 117 -6.62 12.34 12.16
C THR A 117 -7.58 13.47 12.53
N SER A 118 -8.83 13.12 12.82
CA SER A 118 -9.88 14.05 13.22
C SER A 118 -10.63 13.55 14.46
N TYR A 119 -11.27 14.43 15.20
CA TYR A 119 -12.13 14.05 16.31
C TYR A 119 -13.54 14.61 16.10
N PHE A 120 -14.55 13.74 16.21
CA PHE A 120 -15.96 14.10 16.09
C PHE A 120 -16.62 14.10 17.47
N PRO A 121 -16.80 15.27 18.13
CA PRO A 121 -17.26 15.35 19.51
C PRO A 121 -18.66 14.76 19.75
N LEU A 122 -19.58 14.97 18.82
CA LEU A 122 -20.96 14.46 18.93
C LEU A 122 -21.01 12.92 18.90
N MET A 123 -20.11 12.29 18.14
CA MET A 123 -20.00 10.83 18.06
C MET A 123 -19.07 10.25 19.14
N LYS A 124 -18.27 11.10 19.79
CA LYS A 124 -17.13 10.70 20.63
C LYS A 124 -16.23 9.70 19.91
N ARG A 125 -15.78 10.09 18.70
CA ARG A 125 -14.94 9.24 17.84
C ARG A 125 -13.72 10.01 17.37
N GLU A 126 -12.57 9.38 17.49
CA GLU A 126 -11.37 9.72 16.75
C GLU A 126 -11.41 8.98 15.41
N VAL A 127 -11.06 9.67 14.34
CA VAL A 127 -11.10 9.12 12.99
C VAL A 127 -9.71 9.18 12.37
N TRP A 128 -9.23 8.03 11.91
CA TRP A 128 -8.00 7.91 11.15
C TRP A 128 -8.33 7.64 9.69
N THR A 129 -7.84 8.50 8.81
CA THR A 129 -8.15 8.50 7.38
C THR A 129 -6.94 8.05 6.58
N TYR A 130 -7.16 7.13 5.65
CA TYR A 130 -6.16 6.61 4.72
C TYR A 130 -6.62 6.85 3.29
N ARG A 131 -5.76 7.47 2.47
CA ARG A 131 -6.00 7.63 1.04
C ARG A 131 -5.61 6.34 0.34
N TYR A 132 -6.47 5.85 -0.58
CA TYR A 132 -6.19 4.65 -1.35
C TYR A 132 -6.88 4.69 -2.71
N MET A 133 -6.52 3.75 -3.58
CA MET A 133 -7.14 3.59 -4.88
C MET A 133 -7.87 2.24 -4.94
N GLU A 134 -9.19 2.27 -5.08
CA GLU A 134 -10.01 1.07 -5.24
C GLU A 134 -10.00 0.61 -6.70
N ALA A 135 -9.74 -0.67 -6.93
CA ALA A 135 -9.65 -1.30 -8.25
C ALA A 135 -8.72 -0.56 -9.24
N ASN A 136 -7.71 0.19 -8.74
CA ASN A 136 -6.81 1.05 -9.52
C ASN A 136 -7.54 2.11 -10.38
N ILE A 137 -8.74 2.50 -10.01
CA ILE A 137 -9.58 3.46 -10.76
C ILE A 137 -10.12 4.56 -9.86
N TRP A 138 -10.65 4.21 -8.68
CA TRP A 138 -11.38 5.13 -7.83
C TRP A 138 -10.51 5.64 -6.69
N TYR A 139 -10.32 6.95 -6.62
CA TYR A 139 -9.64 7.62 -5.53
C TYR A 139 -10.58 7.79 -4.35
N LEU A 140 -10.30 7.08 -3.27
CA LEU A 140 -11.13 7.04 -2.08
C LEU A 140 -10.31 7.27 -0.82
N MET A 141 -11.03 7.60 0.24
CA MET A 141 -10.53 7.60 1.60
C MET A 141 -11.19 6.49 2.41
N TYR A 142 -10.39 5.72 3.13
CA TYR A 142 -10.86 4.73 4.10
C TYR A 142 -10.68 5.28 5.51
N ASN A 143 -11.77 5.32 6.28
CA ASN A 143 -11.84 5.95 7.58
C ASN A 143 -12.07 4.90 8.66
N PHE A 144 -11.20 4.89 9.70
CA PHE A 144 -11.33 4.06 10.87
C PHE A 144 -11.77 4.91 12.05
N TYR A 145 -12.89 4.55 12.67
CA TYR A 145 -13.50 5.29 13.79
C TYR A 145 -13.24 4.58 15.11
N PHE A 146 -12.50 5.21 16.00
CA PHE A 146 -12.17 4.69 17.32
C PHE A 146 -12.97 5.38 18.40
N ASP A 147 -13.35 4.63 19.46
CA ASP A 147 -13.90 5.22 20.66
C ASP A 147 -12.81 5.81 21.57
N ASP A 148 -13.23 6.38 22.71
CA ASP A 148 -12.32 7.00 23.69
C ASP A 148 -11.32 6.00 24.30
N GLN A 149 -11.61 4.69 24.23
CA GLN A 149 -10.72 3.62 24.67
C GLN A 149 -9.73 3.19 23.56
N GLY A 150 -9.88 3.73 22.36
CA GLY A 150 -9.05 3.40 21.21
C GLY A 150 -9.44 2.11 20.48
N ILE A 151 -10.66 1.61 20.71
CA ILE A 151 -11.18 0.42 20.03
C ILE A 151 -11.90 0.85 18.76
N LEU A 152 -11.61 0.15 17.67
CA LEU A 152 -12.27 0.35 16.37
C LEU A 152 -13.76 0.01 16.47
N ARG A 153 -14.62 0.97 16.12
CA ARG A 153 -16.08 0.81 16.20
C ARG A 153 -16.79 0.83 14.87
N MET A 154 -16.18 1.45 13.87
CA MET A 154 -16.77 1.58 12.55
C MET A 154 -15.68 1.84 11.52
N THR A 155 -15.95 1.47 10.27
CA THR A 155 -15.19 1.90 9.10
C THR A 155 -16.11 2.51 8.07
N GLN A 156 -15.61 3.42 7.24
CA GLN A 156 -16.37 4.07 6.19
C GLN A 156 -15.48 4.42 5.01
N LYS A 157 -15.99 4.25 3.79
CA LYS A 157 -15.38 4.77 2.56
C LYS A 157 -16.02 6.10 2.20
N THR A 158 -15.20 7.05 1.76
CA THR A 158 -15.65 8.35 1.23
C THR A 158 -14.85 8.71 -0.03
N PRO A 159 -15.39 9.52 -0.95
CA PRO A 159 -14.62 10.06 -2.07
C PRO A 159 -13.39 10.83 -1.56
N ASP A 160 -12.27 10.75 -2.31
CA ASP A 160 -11.10 11.56 -2.02
C ASP A 160 -11.30 13.00 -2.55
N PRO A 161 -11.33 14.01 -1.66
CA PRO A 161 -11.56 15.38 -2.08
C PRO A 161 -10.44 15.98 -2.96
N LEU A 162 -9.24 15.39 -2.99
CA LEU A 162 -8.18 15.83 -3.91
C LEU A 162 -8.48 15.45 -5.37
N HIS A 163 -9.27 14.42 -5.59
CA HIS A 163 -9.61 13.88 -6.91
C HIS A 163 -11.09 14.09 -7.27
N ASP A 164 -11.79 14.90 -6.48
CA ASP A 164 -13.19 15.28 -6.75
C ASP A 164 -13.25 16.24 -7.95
N PRO A 165 -13.85 15.85 -9.10
CA PRO A 165 -13.94 16.70 -10.27
C PRO A 165 -14.76 17.97 -10.03
N ASP A 166 -15.73 17.94 -9.11
CA ASP A 166 -16.60 19.09 -8.83
C ASP A 166 -15.89 20.17 -8.01
N ARG A 167 -14.85 19.83 -7.26
CA ARG A 167 -14.03 20.81 -6.54
C ARG A 167 -13.19 21.70 -7.45
N ARG A 168 -12.85 21.25 -8.65
CA ARG A 168 -12.06 22.04 -9.61
C ARG A 168 -12.83 23.24 -10.18
N ASN A 169 -14.15 23.28 -10.01
CA ASN A 169 -15.03 24.33 -10.53
C ASN A 169 -15.42 25.38 -9.45
N LEU A 170 -14.83 25.31 -8.25
CA LEU A 170 -15.16 26.22 -7.15
C LEU A 170 -14.13 27.36 -6.94
N PHE A 171 -13.12 27.50 -7.85
CA PHE A 171 -12.13 28.56 -7.80
C PHE A 171 -12.00 29.27 -9.15
#